data_85563a59b15b78b654f46e74488fae8d
#
_entry.id   85563a59b15b78b654f46e74488fae8d
#
_cell.length_a   1.000
_cell.length_b   1.000
_cell.length_c   1.000
_cell.angle_alpha   90.00
_cell.angle_beta   90.00
_cell.angle_gamma   90.00
#
_symmetry.space_group_name_H-M   'P 1'
#
loop_
_entity.id
_entity.type
_entity.pdbx_description
1 polymer ?
#
loop_
_entity_poly.entity_id
_entity_poly.type
_entity_poly.pdbx_seq_one_letter_code
_entity_poly.pdbx_strand_id
1 'polypeptide(L)'
;SIRHSAYMAMPYGDTEFHSGEFGNELERFLYRYDLLKAKTESIERMLPQNQKDGFFEVVKYPIFLAAFVAEKELEAQEARHIARPGLFNKDDEAKAAAAVSIDAYSKLKQLNAYYCRIRNGKWKDFILTNGAEMQAPQIPGTLPAADIKRLKLDAFDRSNDLKPLSVVTGDIIAKNAYEWSKATESPLAQAAVRGAEKITVRPLLGHSSKAVKLPKGASLSYDFYCDKSGDARFTIAAIPCFLNAVKDMRVSVSIDRGEPVICQLKEVYNSKDWKFDLWRGQTLKSFYVTLPGGSHNVTIKALDDNVMIDQWVLDYDVDREYYVFPVAK
;
A
#
# COMPACT_ATOMS: atom_id res chain seq x y z
N SER A 1 -13.26 -1.07 3.75
CA SER A 1 -12.00 -0.53 3.26
C SER A 1 -12.18 0.88 2.68
N ILE A 2 -11.10 1.63 2.55
CA ILE A 2 -11.09 2.97 1.91
C ILE A 2 -11.82 2.95 0.56
N ARG A 3 -11.72 1.86 -0.19
CA ARG A 3 -12.39 1.65 -1.47
C ARG A 3 -13.91 1.68 -1.40
N HIS A 4 -14.50 1.18 -0.32
CA HIS A 4 -15.96 1.17 -0.17
C HIS A 4 -16.51 2.59 -0.05
N SER A 5 -15.80 3.45 0.66
CA SER A 5 -16.20 4.83 0.81
C SER A 5 -16.15 5.62 -0.50
N ALA A 6 -15.14 5.36 -1.34
CA ALA A 6 -14.98 6.07 -2.61
C ALA A 6 -15.95 5.59 -3.70
N TYR A 7 -16.29 4.31 -3.73
CA TYR A 7 -17.05 3.72 -4.83
C TYR A 7 -18.55 3.59 -4.58
N MET A 8 -18.97 3.36 -3.35
CA MET A 8 -20.35 3.02 -3.03
C MET A 8 -21.12 4.13 -2.31
N ALA A 9 -20.50 5.28 -2.09
CA ALA A 9 -21.09 6.36 -1.29
C ALA A 9 -21.63 5.88 0.06
N MET A 10 -21.00 4.88 0.65
CA MET A 10 -21.48 4.18 1.83
C MET A 10 -21.06 4.90 3.09
N PRO A 11 -21.93 4.92 4.10
CA PRO A 11 -21.52 5.29 5.43
C PRO A 11 -20.45 4.31 5.90
N TYR A 12 -19.48 4.83 6.50
CA TYR A 12 -18.19 4.30 6.76
C TYR A 12 -18.19 3.38 7.96
N GLY A 13 -17.84 2.13 7.71
CA GLY A 13 -17.28 1.25 8.72
C GLY A 13 -15.77 1.40 8.81
N ASP A 14 -15.17 0.74 9.75
CA ASP A 14 -13.73 0.62 9.82
C ASP A 14 -13.19 -0.09 8.57
N THR A 15 -11.98 0.28 8.18
CA THR A 15 -11.28 -0.36 7.07
C THR A 15 -10.61 -1.65 7.52
N GLU A 16 -9.99 -2.37 6.58
CA GLU A 16 -9.18 -3.57 6.84
C GLU A 16 -7.78 -3.24 7.37
N PHE A 17 -7.41 -1.97 7.49
CA PHE A 17 -6.12 -1.57 8.05
C PHE A 17 -6.08 -1.77 9.57
N HIS A 18 -4.98 -2.32 10.04
CA HIS A 18 -4.73 -2.52 11.46
C HIS A 18 -3.98 -1.32 12.05
N SER A 19 -4.61 -0.70 13.03
CA SER A 19 -4.03 0.41 13.78
C SER A 19 -3.26 -0.11 14.98
N GLY A 20 -1.98 0.23 15.07
CA GLY A 20 -1.14 -0.13 16.20
C GLY A 20 -0.75 -1.61 16.28
N GLU A 21 -1.26 -2.43 15.38
CA GLU A 21 -0.98 -3.86 15.28
C GLU A 21 -0.24 -4.17 13.98
N PHE A 22 0.25 -5.41 13.85
CA PHE A 22 0.89 -5.93 12.64
C PHE A 22 1.95 -4.98 12.04
N GLY A 23 2.75 -4.36 12.91
CA GLY A 23 3.80 -3.44 12.52
C GLY A 23 3.30 -2.09 12.05
N ASN A 24 2.25 -1.56 12.67
CA ASN A 24 1.69 -0.24 12.39
C ASN A 24 1.36 -0.05 10.89
N GLU A 25 0.53 -0.94 10.37
CA GLU A 25 0.18 -0.97 8.95
C GLU A 25 -0.41 0.36 8.49
N LEU A 26 -1.30 0.96 9.29
CA LEU A 26 -1.89 2.26 9.06
C LEU A 26 -0.81 3.34 8.93
N GLU A 27 0.11 3.41 9.89
CA GLU A 27 1.22 4.37 9.88
C GLU A 27 2.11 4.21 8.64
N ARG A 28 2.45 2.98 8.27
CA ARG A 28 3.26 2.71 7.06
C ARG A 28 2.56 3.16 5.78
N PHE A 29 1.25 3.01 5.72
CA PHE A 29 0.47 3.46 4.57
C PHE A 29 0.42 4.98 4.47
N LEU A 30 0.13 5.67 5.58
CA LEU A 30 0.10 7.13 5.63
C LEU A 30 1.48 7.74 5.36
N TYR A 31 2.55 7.14 5.89
CA TYR A 31 3.92 7.58 5.63
C TYR A 31 4.28 7.62 4.14
N ARG A 32 3.78 6.67 3.34
CA ARG A 32 3.99 6.71 1.87
C ARG A 32 3.37 7.96 1.24
N TYR A 33 2.21 8.38 1.71
CA TYR A 33 1.60 9.61 1.25
C TYR A 33 2.38 10.84 1.70
N ASP A 34 2.94 10.83 2.90
CA ASP A 34 3.79 11.92 3.38
C ASP A 34 5.04 12.09 2.50
N LEU A 35 5.69 10.98 2.16
CA LEU A 35 6.81 11.00 1.21
C LEU A 35 6.41 11.53 -0.17
N LEU A 36 5.24 11.13 -0.68
CA LEU A 36 4.72 11.61 -1.96
C LEU A 36 4.39 13.10 -1.91
N LYS A 37 3.76 13.57 -0.83
CA LYS A 37 3.48 15.01 -0.62
C LYS A 37 4.77 15.83 -0.60
N ALA A 38 5.74 15.42 0.20
CA ALA A 38 7.03 16.10 0.32
C ALA A 38 7.79 16.16 -1.02
N LYS A 39 7.81 15.06 -1.76
CA LYS A 39 8.43 15.00 -3.10
C LYS A 39 7.70 15.90 -4.10
N THR A 40 6.38 15.90 -4.08
CA THR A 40 5.55 16.73 -4.94
C THR A 40 5.82 18.22 -4.70
N GLU A 41 5.86 18.65 -3.46
CA GLU A 41 6.18 20.04 -3.09
C GLU A 41 7.60 20.44 -3.47
N SER A 42 8.56 19.51 -3.31
CA SER A 42 9.93 19.75 -3.76
C SER A 42 10.01 20.01 -5.26
N ILE A 43 9.29 19.23 -6.07
CA ILE A 43 9.24 19.42 -7.52
C ILE A 43 8.53 20.75 -7.86
N GLU A 44 7.40 21.05 -7.23
CA GLU A 44 6.63 22.30 -7.47
C GLU A 44 7.48 23.55 -7.25
N ARG A 45 8.33 23.54 -6.20
CA ARG A 45 9.24 24.67 -5.92
C ARG A 45 10.24 24.94 -7.04
N MET A 46 10.61 23.91 -7.82
CA MET A 46 11.57 24.04 -8.94
C MET A 46 10.91 24.45 -10.25
N LEU A 47 9.58 24.39 -10.34
CA LEU A 47 8.87 24.70 -11.58
C LEU A 47 8.73 26.21 -11.79
N PRO A 48 8.83 26.69 -13.06
CA PRO A 48 8.48 28.04 -13.41
C PRO A 48 7.00 28.31 -13.20
N GLN A 49 6.64 29.58 -12.89
CA GLN A 49 5.28 29.95 -12.49
C GLN A 49 4.20 29.54 -13.50
N ASN A 50 4.49 29.64 -14.80
CA ASN A 50 3.55 29.29 -15.87
C ASN A 50 3.25 27.78 -16.00
N GLN A 51 4.01 26.91 -15.30
CA GLN A 51 3.78 25.47 -15.29
C GLN A 51 3.09 24.99 -13.99
N LYS A 52 3.03 25.82 -12.95
CA LYS A 52 2.52 25.41 -11.64
C LYS A 52 1.05 25.02 -11.65
N ASP A 53 0.20 25.73 -12.37
CA ASP A 53 -1.22 25.37 -12.45
C ASP A 53 -1.44 24.00 -13.10
N GLY A 54 -0.74 23.72 -14.21
CA GLY A 54 -0.83 22.43 -14.86
C GLY A 54 -0.26 21.29 -14.00
N PHE A 55 0.85 21.53 -13.32
CA PHE A 55 1.41 20.58 -12.36
C PHE A 55 0.46 20.34 -11.18
N PHE A 56 -0.16 21.39 -10.67
CA PHE A 56 -1.16 21.25 -9.62
C PHE A 56 -2.33 20.37 -10.09
N GLU A 57 -2.91 20.66 -11.25
CA GLU A 57 -4.06 19.88 -11.77
C GLU A 57 -3.74 18.39 -11.95
N VAL A 58 -2.58 18.08 -12.54
CA VAL A 58 -2.27 16.73 -13.02
C VAL A 58 -1.51 15.90 -11.98
N VAL A 59 -0.72 16.53 -11.12
CA VAL A 59 0.18 15.84 -10.18
C VAL A 59 -0.18 16.12 -8.73
N LYS A 60 -0.16 17.39 -8.31
CA LYS A 60 -0.31 17.73 -6.90
C LYS A 60 -1.71 17.42 -6.39
N TYR A 61 -2.75 17.84 -7.10
CA TYR A 61 -4.12 17.65 -6.66
C TYR A 61 -4.48 16.18 -6.43
N PRO A 62 -4.28 15.24 -7.37
CA PRO A 62 -4.64 13.84 -7.13
C PRO A 62 -3.85 13.19 -6.00
N ILE A 63 -2.56 13.53 -5.83
CA ILE A 63 -1.74 13.01 -4.73
C ILE A 63 -2.25 13.52 -3.38
N PHE A 64 -2.46 14.84 -3.25
CA PHE A 64 -2.90 15.45 -2.01
C PHE A 64 -4.34 15.08 -1.66
N LEU A 65 -5.22 14.97 -2.68
CA LEU A 65 -6.58 14.48 -2.51
C LEU A 65 -6.58 13.07 -1.90
N ALA A 66 -5.84 12.14 -2.51
CA ALA A 66 -5.75 10.77 -2.02
C ALA A 66 -5.13 10.69 -0.61
N ALA A 67 -4.09 11.48 -0.35
CA ALA A 67 -3.44 11.56 0.94
C ALA A 67 -4.40 12.05 2.03
N PHE A 68 -5.10 13.16 1.81
CA PHE A 68 -6.01 13.72 2.81
C PHE A 68 -7.26 12.85 3.02
N VAL A 69 -7.75 12.17 1.98
CA VAL A 69 -8.82 11.18 2.14
C VAL A 69 -8.35 10.00 3.00
N ALA A 70 -7.17 9.47 2.73
CA ALA A 70 -6.61 8.37 3.52
C ALA A 70 -6.38 8.77 4.98
N GLU A 71 -5.74 9.91 5.22
CA GLU A 71 -5.52 10.48 6.56
C GLU A 71 -6.84 10.68 7.31
N LYS A 72 -7.83 11.30 6.65
CA LYS A 72 -9.15 11.56 7.22
C LYS A 72 -9.84 10.28 7.70
N GLU A 73 -9.87 9.24 6.86
CA GLU A 73 -10.58 8.00 7.16
C GLU A 73 -9.81 7.13 8.18
N LEU A 74 -8.52 6.94 7.97
CA LEU A 74 -7.71 6.04 8.79
C LEU A 74 -7.48 6.58 10.20
N GLU A 75 -7.21 7.86 10.33
CA GLU A 75 -7.04 8.48 11.64
C GLU A 75 -8.37 8.56 12.42
N ALA A 76 -9.51 8.67 11.73
CA ALA A 76 -10.81 8.53 12.37
C ALA A 76 -11.05 7.12 12.91
N GLN A 77 -10.64 6.10 12.14
CA GLN A 77 -10.67 4.71 12.57
C GLN A 77 -9.76 4.49 13.79
N GLU A 78 -8.54 5.03 13.74
CA GLU A 78 -7.57 4.98 14.84
C GLU A 78 -8.15 5.58 16.12
N ALA A 79 -8.72 6.78 16.03
CA ALA A 79 -9.33 7.45 17.18
C ALA A 79 -10.44 6.59 17.82
N ARG A 80 -11.30 5.97 17.00
CA ARG A 80 -12.37 5.08 17.50
C ARG A 80 -11.82 3.81 18.13
N HIS A 81 -10.76 3.23 17.56
CA HIS A 81 -10.14 2.01 18.09
C HIS A 81 -9.49 2.26 19.45
N ILE A 82 -8.72 3.33 19.57
CA ILE A 82 -8.02 3.69 20.80
C ILE A 82 -9.01 4.08 21.91
N ALA A 83 -10.13 4.75 21.57
CA ALA A 83 -11.14 5.18 22.52
C ALA A 83 -12.06 4.05 23.01
N ARG A 84 -11.90 2.80 22.55
CA ARG A 84 -12.76 1.67 23.00
C ARG A 84 -12.60 1.43 24.50
N PRO A 85 -13.72 1.14 25.22
CA PRO A 85 -13.64 0.80 26.64
C PRO A 85 -12.74 -0.40 26.89
N GLY A 86 -11.83 -0.28 27.87
CA GLY A 86 -10.91 -1.36 28.26
C GLY A 86 -9.46 -1.17 27.80
N LEU A 87 -9.19 -0.23 26.91
CA LEU A 87 -7.83 0.20 26.61
C LEU A 87 -7.43 1.29 27.60
N PHE A 88 -6.59 0.95 28.54
CA PHE A 88 -6.17 1.81 29.64
C PHE A 88 -5.55 3.14 29.14
N ASN A 89 -6.16 4.24 29.51
CA ASN A 89 -5.60 5.61 29.53
C ASN A 89 -4.96 6.14 28.24
N LYS A 90 -5.56 5.84 27.08
CA LYS A 90 -5.07 6.33 25.79
C LYS A 90 -5.89 7.48 25.22
N ASP A 91 -6.60 8.21 26.07
CA ASP A 91 -7.45 9.33 25.65
C ASP A 91 -6.69 10.39 24.84
N ASP A 92 -5.45 10.68 25.19
CA ASP A 92 -4.66 11.68 24.48
C ASP A 92 -4.21 11.20 23.11
N GLU A 93 -3.93 9.90 22.94
CA GLU A 93 -3.66 9.30 21.62
C GLU A 93 -4.91 9.32 20.74
N ALA A 94 -6.07 8.94 21.29
CA ALA A 94 -7.34 9.00 20.57
C ALA A 94 -7.70 10.42 20.12
N LYS A 95 -7.45 11.41 20.99
CA LYS A 95 -7.64 12.82 20.66
C LYS A 95 -6.71 13.30 19.56
N ALA A 96 -5.43 12.89 19.61
CA ALA A 96 -4.45 13.23 18.58
C ALA A 96 -4.88 12.67 17.21
N ALA A 97 -5.27 11.40 17.13
CA ALA A 97 -5.77 10.81 15.91
C ALA A 97 -7.04 11.51 15.39
N ALA A 98 -8.00 11.81 16.28
CA ALA A 98 -9.20 12.55 15.91
C ALA A 98 -8.87 13.94 15.35
N ALA A 99 -7.93 14.64 15.96
CA ALA A 99 -7.48 15.97 15.52
C ALA A 99 -6.84 15.92 14.13
N VAL A 100 -6.02 14.90 13.86
CA VAL A 100 -5.41 14.67 12.53
C VAL A 100 -6.49 14.43 11.46
N SER A 101 -7.50 13.60 11.75
CA SER A 101 -8.61 13.36 10.83
C SER A 101 -9.38 14.65 10.50
N ILE A 102 -9.64 15.49 11.49
CA ILE A 102 -10.36 16.76 11.34
C ILE A 102 -9.53 17.75 10.52
N ASP A 103 -8.24 17.84 10.78
CA ASP A 103 -7.30 18.68 10.04
C ASP A 103 -7.21 18.23 8.56
N ALA A 104 -7.09 16.94 8.31
CA ALA A 104 -7.08 16.38 6.95
C ALA A 104 -8.35 16.74 6.19
N TYR A 105 -9.51 16.69 6.84
CA TYR A 105 -10.77 17.16 6.25
C TYR A 105 -10.74 18.66 5.91
N SER A 106 -10.20 19.49 6.79
CA SER A 106 -10.05 20.92 6.53
C SER A 106 -9.14 21.19 5.34
N LYS A 107 -8.00 20.51 5.27
CA LYS A 107 -7.05 20.58 4.15
C LYS A 107 -7.66 20.10 2.84
N LEU A 108 -8.48 19.03 2.88
CA LEU A 108 -9.23 18.55 1.72
C LEU A 108 -10.17 19.63 1.15
N LYS A 109 -10.94 20.31 2.03
CA LYS A 109 -11.81 21.41 1.60
C LYS A 109 -11.03 22.58 0.98
N GLN A 110 -9.89 22.94 1.59
CA GLN A 110 -9.03 24.00 1.05
C GLN A 110 -8.44 23.61 -0.30
N LEU A 111 -8.01 22.36 -0.48
CA LEU A 111 -7.49 21.82 -1.74
C LEU A 111 -8.54 21.93 -2.86
N ASN A 112 -9.77 21.50 -2.57
CA ASN A 112 -10.88 21.58 -3.52
C ASN A 112 -11.24 23.03 -3.87
N ALA A 113 -11.29 23.89 -2.87
CA ALA A 113 -11.54 25.31 -3.09
C ALA A 113 -10.43 25.98 -3.92
N TYR A 114 -9.18 25.58 -3.73
CA TYR A 114 -8.08 26.07 -4.55
C TYR A 114 -8.21 25.59 -6.01
N TYR A 115 -8.51 24.32 -6.24
CA TYR A 115 -8.73 23.77 -7.59
C TYR A 115 -9.79 24.55 -8.35
N CYS A 116 -10.90 24.90 -7.69
CA CYS A 116 -11.97 25.67 -8.33
C CYS A 116 -11.58 27.11 -8.67
N ARG A 117 -10.52 27.67 -8.08
CA ARG A 117 -10.07 29.07 -8.30
C ARG A 117 -8.96 29.22 -9.31
N ILE A 118 -8.13 28.20 -9.52
CA ILE A 118 -7.03 28.29 -10.50
C ILE A 118 -7.55 28.61 -11.91
N ARG A 119 -6.69 29.11 -12.76
CA ARG A 119 -7.02 29.47 -14.13
C ARG A 119 -8.22 30.44 -14.25
N ASN A 120 -8.26 31.43 -13.33
CA ASN A 120 -9.35 32.39 -13.25
C ASN A 120 -10.75 31.75 -13.07
N GLY A 121 -10.81 30.66 -12.31
CA GLY A 121 -12.04 29.95 -12.03
C GLY A 121 -12.56 29.09 -13.18
N LYS A 122 -11.69 28.67 -14.10
CA LYS A 122 -12.07 27.77 -15.21
C LYS A 122 -12.79 26.51 -14.72
N TRP A 123 -12.39 26.02 -13.55
CA TRP A 123 -12.93 24.80 -12.93
C TRP A 123 -13.93 25.09 -11.79
N LYS A 124 -14.51 26.30 -11.80
CA LYS A 124 -15.51 26.68 -10.81
C LYS A 124 -16.61 25.62 -10.76
N ASP A 125 -16.93 25.18 -9.55
CA ASP A 125 -17.97 24.20 -9.25
C ASP A 125 -17.73 22.78 -9.82
N PHE A 126 -16.61 22.52 -10.50
CA PHE A 126 -16.34 21.23 -11.12
C PHE A 126 -16.20 20.09 -10.09
N ILE A 127 -15.54 20.37 -8.97
CA ILE A 127 -15.31 19.38 -7.90
C ILE A 127 -16.39 19.44 -6.80
N LEU A 128 -17.09 20.57 -6.73
CA LEU A 128 -18.11 20.81 -5.71
C LEU A 128 -19.51 20.36 -6.17
N THR A 129 -19.63 19.78 -7.34
CA THR A 129 -20.91 19.30 -7.84
C THR A 129 -21.40 18.12 -7.01
N ASN A 130 -22.41 18.38 -6.40
CA ASN A 130 -23.51 17.69 -5.79
C ASN A 130 -23.68 16.23 -6.18
N GLY A 131 -22.85 15.37 -5.78
CA GLY A 131 -23.15 14.00 -6.01
C GLY A 131 -23.00 13.19 -4.74
N ALA A 132 -23.78 12.16 -4.61
CA ALA A 132 -23.57 11.13 -3.62
C ALA A 132 -22.13 10.58 -3.70
N GLU A 133 -21.52 10.70 -4.86
CA GLU A 133 -20.13 10.36 -5.14
C GLU A 133 -19.11 11.23 -4.42
N MET A 134 -19.53 12.38 -3.89
CA MET A 134 -18.64 13.34 -3.21
C MET A 134 -18.73 13.28 -1.69
N GLN A 135 -18.98 12.12 -1.12
CA GLN A 135 -18.92 11.94 0.32
C GLN A 135 -17.50 12.04 0.91
N ALA A 136 -16.48 11.95 0.06
CA ALA A 136 -15.11 12.23 0.47
C ALA A 136 -14.94 13.58 1.20
N PRO A 137 -15.69 14.65 0.90
CA PRO A 137 -15.69 15.88 1.70
C PRO A 137 -16.34 15.78 3.07
N GLN A 138 -17.05 14.70 3.40
CA GLN A 138 -17.64 14.57 4.72
C GLN A 138 -16.61 14.10 5.74
N ILE A 139 -16.72 14.64 6.95
CA ILE A 139 -15.87 14.19 8.04
C ILE A 139 -16.44 12.88 8.62
N PRO A 140 -15.65 11.81 8.74
CA PRO A 140 -16.10 10.61 9.42
C PRO A 140 -16.23 10.86 10.93
N GLY A 141 -17.10 10.10 11.58
CA GLY A 141 -17.23 10.13 13.04
C GLY A 141 -15.92 9.69 13.69
N THR A 142 -15.26 10.59 14.41
CA THR A 142 -14.03 10.33 15.18
C THR A 142 -14.35 10.03 16.64
N LEU A 143 -14.78 11.04 17.34
CA LEU A 143 -15.19 11.03 18.74
C LEU A 143 -16.58 11.66 18.87
N PRO A 144 -17.26 11.51 20.01
CA PRO A 144 -18.52 12.24 20.26
C PRO A 144 -18.37 13.75 20.05
N ALA A 145 -19.35 14.39 19.42
CA ALA A 145 -19.29 15.82 19.08
C ALA A 145 -19.04 16.72 20.31
N ALA A 146 -19.54 16.31 21.47
CA ALA A 146 -19.28 17.02 22.73
C ALA A 146 -17.79 17.01 23.12
N ASP A 147 -17.11 15.90 22.90
CA ASP A 147 -15.68 15.76 23.16
C ASP A 147 -14.83 16.53 22.14
N ILE A 148 -15.20 16.52 20.87
CA ILE A 148 -14.52 17.32 19.83
C ILE A 148 -14.54 18.80 20.23
N LYS A 149 -15.69 19.32 20.63
CA LYS A 149 -15.85 20.70 21.06
C LYS A 149 -15.09 21.01 22.36
N ARG A 150 -15.22 20.12 23.36
CA ARG A 150 -14.53 20.28 24.65
C ARG A 150 -13.01 20.31 24.50
N LEU A 151 -12.48 19.52 23.61
CA LEU A 151 -11.03 19.36 23.36
C LEU A 151 -10.49 20.35 22.33
N LYS A 152 -11.35 21.18 21.74
CA LYS A 152 -10.99 22.16 20.69
C LYS A 152 -10.26 21.53 19.50
N LEU A 153 -10.64 20.32 19.11
CA LEU A 153 -10.00 19.58 18.03
C LEU A 153 -10.25 20.20 16.64
N ASP A 154 -11.30 20.99 16.51
CA ASP A 154 -11.62 21.77 15.30
C ASP A 154 -10.61 22.90 15.02
N ALA A 155 -9.82 23.28 16.01
CA ALA A 155 -8.75 24.28 15.92
C ALA A 155 -7.33 23.66 15.91
N PHE A 156 -7.22 22.33 15.81
CA PHE A 156 -5.93 21.65 15.82
C PHE A 156 -5.15 21.90 14.53
N ASP A 157 -3.91 22.32 14.67
CA ASP A 157 -2.95 22.45 13.57
C ASP A 157 -1.84 21.43 13.76
N ARG A 158 -1.71 20.52 12.78
CA ARG A 158 -0.68 19.48 12.79
C ARG A 158 0.58 19.99 12.11
N SER A 159 1.72 19.80 12.77
CA SER A 159 3.00 19.94 12.10
C SER A 159 3.15 18.91 10.98
N ASN A 160 3.68 19.31 9.83
CA ASN A 160 3.89 18.43 8.68
C ASN A 160 5.22 17.65 8.77
N ASP A 161 5.77 17.46 9.94
CA ASP A 161 7.01 16.73 10.12
C ASP A 161 6.81 15.24 9.80
N LEU A 162 7.65 14.73 8.92
CA LEU A 162 7.69 13.31 8.61
C LEU A 162 8.12 12.52 9.85
N LYS A 163 7.26 11.64 10.32
CA LYS A 163 7.60 10.74 11.42
C LYS A 163 8.44 9.57 10.86
N PRO A 164 9.44 9.09 11.63
CA PRO A 164 10.13 7.87 11.25
C PRO A 164 9.15 6.71 11.17
N LEU A 165 9.34 5.85 10.17
CA LEU A 165 8.57 4.60 10.07
C LEU A 165 8.85 3.70 11.26
N SER A 166 7.80 3.18 11.86
CA SER A 166 7.92 2.07 12.80
C SER A 166 8.46 0.84 12.09
N VAL A 167 9.49 0.24 12.67
CA VAL A 167 10.09 -0.96 12.11
C VAL A 167 9.38 -2.17 12.70
N VAL A 168 8.89 -3.03 11.82
CA VAL A 168 8.38 -4.34 12.22
C VAL A 168 9.56 -5.20 12.66
N THR A 169 9.54 -5.64 13.91
CA THR A 169 10.56 -6.53 14.48
C THR A 169 9.93 -7.85 14.88
N GLY A 170 10.73 -8.91 14.93
CA GLY A 170 10.33 -10.21 15.45
C GLY A 170 9.95 -11.22 14.37
N ASP A 171 8.74 -11.69 14.38
CA ASP A 171 8.28 -12.90 13.69
C ASP A 171 8.10 -12.79 12.18
N ILE A 172 8.60 -11.71 11.55
CA ILE A 172 8.34 -11.39 10.15
C ILE A 172 9.65 -11.22 9.40
N ILE A 173 9.73 -11.89 8.25
CA ILE A 173 10.80 -11.69 7.27
C ILE A 173 10.14 -11.19 5.99
N ALA A 174 10.46 -9.97 5.57
CA ALA A 174 9.92 -9.36 4.36
C ALA A 174 11.05 -8.95 3.43
N LYS A 175 10.85 -9.15 2.12
CA LYS A 175 11.78 -8.72 1.08
C LYS A 175 11.03 -8.08 -0.09
N ASN A 176 11.62 -7.05 -0.65
CA ASN A 176 11.23 -6.58 -1.96
C ASN A 176 11.83 -7.49 -3.04
N ALA A 177 11.12 -7.65 -4.15
CA ALA A 177 11.57 -8.56 -5.21
C ALA A 177 12.96 -8.23 -5.77
N TYR A 178 13.38 -6.97 -5.72
CA TYR A 178 14.70 -6.54 -6.21
C TYR A 178 15.85 -6.79 -5.22
N GLU A 179 15.58 -7.33 -4.03
CA GLU A 179 16.59 -7.62 -2.98
C GLU A 179 17.07 -9.07 -3.03
N TRP A 180 17.18 -9.64 -4.22
CA TRP A 180 17.64 -11.02 -4.39
C TRP A 180 19.12 -11.20 -4.07
N SER A 181 19.49 -12.36 -3.54
CA SER A 181 20.88 -12.79 -3.37
C SER A 181 21.46 -13.31 -4.68
N LYS A 182 20.61 -13.97 -5.51
CA LYS A 182 21.00 -14.52 -6.80
C LYS A 182 19.85 -14.43 -7.79
N ALA A 183 20.18 -14.02 -9.03
CA ALA A 183 19.25 -14.06 -10.15
C ALA A 183 19.77 -15.06 -11.21
N THR A 184 18.85 -15.84 -11.79
CA THR A 184 19.16 -16.77 -12.88
C THR A 184 18.26 -16.44 -14.05
N GLU A 185 18.87 -16.06 -15.17
CA GLU A 185 18.16 -15.72 -16.39
C GLU A 185 17.43 -16.93 -17.00
N SER A 186 16.46 -16.67 -17.86
CA SER A 186 15.76 -17.71 -18.61
C SER A 186 16.74 -18.50 -19.50
N PRO A 187 16.43 -19.77 -19.85
CA PRO A 187 17.27 -20.56 -20.74
C PRO A 187 17.54 -19.87 -22.08
N LEU A 188 16.57 -19.15 -22.64
CA LEU A 188 16.73 -18.40 -23.88
C LEU A 188 17.69 -17.23 -23.74
N ALA A 189 17.63 -16.50 -22.63
CA ALA A 189 18.53 -15.39 -22.35
C ALA A 189 19.96 -15.90 -22.07
N GLN A 190 20.10 -17.02 -21.34
CA GLN A 190 21.39 -17.68 -21.11
C GLN A 190 22.06 -18.15 -22.41
N ALA A 191 21.25 -18.66 -23.36
CA ALA A 191 21.71 -19.07 -24.68
C ALA A 191 21.93 -17.88 -25.65
N ALA A 192 21.81 -16.64 -25.18
CA ALA A 192 21.96 -15.41 -25.97
C ALA A 192 21.06 -15.35 -27.22
N VAL A 193 19.88 -15.96 -27.15
CA VAL A 193 18.92 -15.92 -28.25
C VAL A 193 18.49 -14.49 -28.52
N ARG A 194 18.53 -14.06 -29.78
CA ARG A 194 18.15 -12.71 -30.18
C ARG A 194 16.70 -12.40 -29.79
N GLY A 195 16.50 -11.32 -29.04
CA GLY A 195 15.19 -10.91 -28.57
C GLY A 195 14.70 -11.62 -27.32
N ALA A 196 15.49 -12.53 -26.71
CA ALA A 196 15.15 -13.12 -25.43
C ALA A 196 15.03 -12.04 -24.34
N GLU A 197 13.92 -12.07 -23.63
CA GLU A 197 13.71 -11.15 -22.49
C GLU A 197 14.63 -11.50 -21.33
N LYS A 198 15.08 -10.47 -20.63
CA LYS A 198 15.92 -10.58 -19.42
C LYS A 198 15.13 -10.17 -18.19
N ILE A 199 15.61 -10.62 -17.02
CA ILE A 199 15.15 -10.11 -15.73
C ILE A 199 15.34 -8.60 -15.71
N THR A 200 14.28 -7.86 -15.38
CA THR A 200 14.28 -6.40 -15.44
C THR A 200 13.57 -5.80 -14.25
N VAL A 201 14.24 -4.91 -13.52
CA VAL A 201 13.59 -4.09 -12.49
C VAL A 201 12.78 -2.99 -13.17
N ARG A 202 11.52 -2.88 -12.81
CA ARG A 202 10.58 -1.88 -13.30
C ARG A 202 10.38 -0.80 -12.25
N PRO A 203 11.01 0.37 -12.39
CA PRO A 203 10.86 1.46 -11.43
C PRO A 203 9.43 2.01 -11.45
N LEU A 204 9.00 2.55 -10.33
CA LEU A 204 7.68 3.15 -10.09
C LEU A 204 6.51 2.17 -10.22
N LEU A 205 6.75 0.87 -10.15
CA LEU A 205 5.74 -0.16 -10.22
C LEU A 205 5.69 -0.97 -8.93
N GLY A 206 4.47 -1.32 -8.49
CA GLY A 206 4.21 -2.06 -7.26
C GLY A 206 4.30 -1.24 -5.98
N HIS A 207 3.97 -1.86 -4.88
CA HIS A 207 4.06 -1.24 -3.55
C HIS A 207 5.51 -1.00 -3.11
N SER A 208 6.45 -1.81 -3.60
CA SER A 208 7.90 -1.59 -3.40
C SER A 208 8.46 -0.45 -4.25
N SER A 209 7.69 0.06 -5.21
CA SER A 209 8.12 1.01 -6.25
C SER A 209 9.22 0.49 -7.18
N LYS A 210 9.51 -0.82 -7.15
CA LYS A 210 10.53 -1.48 -7.98
C LYS A 210 10.18 -2.95 -8.23
N ALA A 211 9.06 -3.23 -8.88
CA ALA A 211 8.70 -4.59 -9.24
C ALA A 211 9.70 -5.22 -10.22
N VAL A 212 9.82 -6.54 -10.21
CA VAL A 212 10.77 -7.28 -11.04
C VAL A 212 10.04 -8.13 -12.07
N LYS A 213 10.27 -7.86 -13.36
CA LYS A 213 9.80 -8.71 -14.45
C LYS A 213 10.65 -9.95 -14.53
N LEU A 214 10.01 -11.12 -14.50
CA LEU A 214 10.63 -12.43 -14.65
C LEU A 214 10.14 -13.08 -15.93
N PRO A 215 10.98 -13.22 -16.95
CA PRO A 215 10.68 -14.04 -18.12
C PRO A 215 10.50 -15.51 -17.74
N LYS A 216 9.72 -16.25 -18.52
CA LYS A 216 9.51 -17.68 -18.34
C LYS A 216 10.84 -18.43 -18.19
N GLY A 217 10.96 -19.21 -17.11
CA GLY A 217 12.14 -20.00 -16.76
C GLY A 217 13.21 -19.25 -15.98
N ALA A 218 13.10 -17.92 -15.84
CA ALA A 218 13.99 -17.14 -14.97
C ALA A 218 13.61 -17.32 -13.50
N SER A 219 14.58 -17.10 -12.59
CA SER A 219 14.33 -17.21 -11.15
C SER A 219 15.14 -16.19 -10.34
N LEU A 220 14.59 -15.87 -9.16
CA LEU A 220 15.23 -15.08 -8.11
C LEU A 220 15.36 -15.94 -6.87
N SER A 221 16.51 -15.88 -6.22
CA SER A 221 16.75 -16.56 -4.93
C SER A 221 17.14 -15.54 -3.88
N TYR A 222 16.65 -15.77 -2.66
CA TYR A 222 16.84 -14.87 -1.53
C TYR A 222 17.34 -15.67 -0.35
N ASP A 223 18.48 -15.26 0.21
CA ASP A 223 18.95 -15.80 1.47
C ASP A 223 18.32 -15.01 2.61
N PHE A 224 17.90 -15.71 3.64
CA PHE A 224 17.30 -15.11 4.83
C PHE A 224 17.61 -15.95 6.07
N TYR A 225 17.37 -15.40 7.26
CA TYR A 225 17.62 -16.04 8.52
C TYR A 225 16.36 -16.04 9.39
N CYS A 226 16.03 -17.19 9.97
CA CYS A 226 14.93 -17.36 10.91
C CYS A 226 15.49 -17.44 12.33
N ASP A 227 15.07 -16.54 13.20
CA ASP A 227 15.48 -16.53 14.61
C ASP A 227 14.84 -17.66 15.42
N LYS A 228 13.76 -18.25 14.93
CA LYS A 228 13.00 -19.30 15.58
C LYS A 228 12.56 -20.40 14.63
N SER A 229 12.18 -21.55 15.20
CA SER A 229 11.53 -22.64 14.47
C SER A 229 10.01 -22.56 14.61
N GLY A 230 9.27 -23.02 13.64
CA GLY A 230 7.82 -23.14 13.73
C GLY A 230 7.10 -23.08 12.38
N ASP A 231 5.79 -23.09 12.47
CA ASP A 231 4.93 -22.90 11.31
C ASP A 231 4.91 -21.44 10.94
N ALA A 232 4.98 -21.17 9.64
CA ALA A 232 4.96 -19.85 9.09
C ALA A 232 4.11 -19.81 7.81
N ARG A 233 3.56 -18.65 7.50
CA ARG A 233 2.86 -18.39 6.23
C ARG A 233 3.79 -17.62 5.30
N PHE A 234 4.10 -18.22 4.16
CA PHE A 234 4.79 -17.52 3.08
C PHE A 234 3.75 -16.87 2.16
N THR A 235 3.89 -15.59 1.90
CA THR A 235 3.02 -14.84 0.97
C THR A 235 3.86 -14.15 -0.08
N ILE A 236 3.55 -14.40 -1.34
CA ILE A 236 4.11 -13.70 -2.49
C ILE A 236 3.14 -12.63 -2.98
N ALA A 237 3.64 -11.45 -3.27
CA ALA A 237 2.92 -10.34 -3.89
C ALA A 237 3.47 -10.10 -5.31
N ALA A 238 2.57 -10.08 -6.28
CA ALA A 238 2.86 -9.85 -7.68
C ALA A 238 2.03 -8.68 -8.23
N ILE A 239 2.47 -8.08 -9.33
CA ILE A 239 1.66 -7.12 -10.06
C ILE A 239 0.53 -7.86 -10.77
N PRO A 240 -0.73 -7.46 -10.59
CA PRO A 240 -1.88 -8.14 -11.19
C PRO A 240 -1.86 -8.08 -12.71
N CYS A 241 -2.29 -9.16 -13.35
CA CYS A 241 -2.47 -9.22 -14.79
C CYS A 241 -3.96 -9.26 -15.13
N PHE A 242 -4.45 -8.21 -15.77
CA PHE A 242 -5.86 -8.09 -16.15
C PHE A 242 -6.14 -8.45 -17.63
N LEU A 243 -5.09 -8.79 -18.40
CA LEU A 243 -5.23 -9.13 -19.82
C LEU A 243 -5.93 -10.47 -20.02
N ASN A 244 -7.06 -10.48 -20.72
CA ASN A 244 -7.82 -11.71 -21.01
C ASN A 244 -7.04 -12.69 -21.88
N ALA A 245 -6.14 -12.21 -22.73
CA ALA A 245 -5.31 -13.05 -23.61
C ALA A 245 -4.28 -13.90 -22.86
N VAL A 246 -3.93 -13.54 -21.62
CA VAL A 246 -3.01 -14.31 -20.77
C VAL A 246 -3.82 -15.42 -20.10
N LYS A 247 -3.49 -16.70 -20.36
CA LYS A 247 -4.17 -17.83 -19.72
C LYS A 247 -3.68 -18.06 -18.31
N ASP A 248 -2.37 -18.19 -18.15
CA ASP A 248 -1.71 -18.51 -16.88
C ASP A 248 -0.60 -17.51 -16.58
N MET A 249 -0.41 -17.26 -15.31
CA MET A 249 0.70 -16.46 -14.78
C MET A 249 1.16 -17.14 -13.48
N ARG A 250 1.95 -18.21 -13.63
CA ARG A 250 2.34 -19.07 -12.52
C ARG A 250 3.80 -18.85 -12.15
N VAL A 251 4.06 -19.02 -10.86
CA VAL A 251 5.41 -19.16 -10.33
C VAL A 251 5.51 -20.45 -9.51
N SER A 252 6.70 -21.01 -9.43
CA SER A 252 7.03 -22.02 -8.41
C SER A 252 7.89 -21.37 -7.33
N VAL A 253 7.54 -21.64 -6.09
CA VAL A 253 8.30 -21.18 -4.92
C VAL A 253 8.83 -22.41 -4.18
N SER A 254 10.14 -22.49 -4.01
CA SER A 254 10.79 -23.55 -3.22
C SER A 254 11.64 -22.94 -2.12
N ILE A 255 11.60 -23.54 -0.94
CA ILE A 255 12.43 -23.17 0.20
C ILE A 255 13.43 -24.30 0.46
N ASP A 256 14.71 -23.98 0.58
CA ASP A 256 15.80 -24.93 0.86
C ASP A 256 15.85 -26.13 -0.10
N ARG A 257 15.51 -25.94 -1.37
CA ARG A 257 15.39 -27.00 -2.39
C ARG A 257 14.30 -28.04 -2.09
N GLY A 258 13.36 -27.72 -1.19
CA GLY A 258 12.17 -28.53 -0.97
C GLY A 258 11.25 -28.56 -2.21
N GLU A 259 10.20 -29.37 -2.12
CA GLU A 259 9.20 -29.47 -3.21
C GLU A 259 8.60 -28.09 -3.53
N PRO A 260 8.58 -27.69 -4.80
CA PRO A 260 8.08 -26.38 -5.16
C PRO A 260 6.56 -26.28 -5.06
N VAL A 261 6.08 -25.23 -4.42
CA VAL A 261 4.67 -24.85 -4.42
C VAL A 261 4.37 -24.00 -5.65
N ILE A 262 3.35 -24.37 -6.40
CA ILE A 262 2.92 -23.64 -7.59
C ILE A 262 1.86 -22.62 -7.20
N CYS A 263 2.14 -21.34 -7.45
CA CYS A 263 1.22 -20.23 -7.21
C CYS A 263 0.69 -19.70 -8.56
N GLN A 264 -0.64 -19.73 -8.75
CA GLN A 264 -1.31 -19.07 -9.87
C GLN A 264 -1.57 -17.60 -9.50
N LEU A 265 -0.91 -16.69 -10.20
CA LEU A 265 -0.97 -15.26 -9.93
C LEU A 265 -2.08 -14.55 -10.71
N LYS A 266 -2.66 -15.22 -11.71
CA LYS A 266 -3.77 -14.65 -12.48
C LYS A 266 -5.09 -15.10 -11.89
N GLU A 267 -5.96 -14.15 -11.61
CA GLU A 267 -7.31 -14.39 -11.12
C GLU A 267 -8.33 -14.52 -12.27
N VAL A 268 -9.43 -15.20 -11.97
CA VAL A 268 -10.55 -15.29 -12.90
C VAL A 268 -11.21 -13.92 -13.03
N TYR A 269 -11.40 -13.47 -14.26
CA TYR A 269 -12.02 -12.18 -14.56
C TYR A 269 -13.33 -11.96 -13.79
N ASN A 270 -13.45 -10.80 -13.20
CA ASN A 270 -14.60 -10.37 -12.41
C ASN A 270 -14.91 -11.19 -11.15
N SER A 271 -14.04 -12.11 -10.74
CA SER A 271 -14.13 -12.80 -9.44
C SER A 271 -13.95 -11.82 -8.28
N LYS A 272 -14.22 -12.28 -7.06
CA LYS A 272 -13.96 -11.50 -5.85
C LYS A 272 -12.47 -11.17 -5.74
N ASP A 273 -11.61 -12.16 -5.94
CA ASP A 273 -10.17 -12.01 -5.85
C ASP A 273 -9.61 -11.08 -6.93
N TRP A 274 -10.10 -11.20 -8.17
CA TRP A 274 -9.76 -10.27 -9.24
C TRP A 274 -10.08 -8.81 -8.88
N LYS A 275 -11.25 -8.56 -8.26
CA LYS A 275 -11.64 -7.23 -7.80
C LYS A 275 -10.75 -6.74 -6.66
N PHE A 276 -10.36 -7.64 -5.77
CA PHE A 276 -9.42 -7.36 -4.69
C PHE A 276 -8.06 -6.94 -5.24
N ASP A 277 -7.53 -7.70 -6.18
CA ASP A 277 -6.26 -7.41 -6.83
C ASP A 277 -6.27 -6.05 -7.53
N LEU A 278 -7.37 -5.73 -8.23
CA LEU A 278 -7.54 -4.44 -8.88
C LEU A 278 -7.46 -3.27 -7.89
N TRP A 279 -8.13 -3.41 -6.76
CA TRP A 279 -8.18 -2.35 -5.75
C TRP A 279 -6.89 -2.24 -4.94
N ARG A 280 -6.26 -3.36 -4.68
CA ARG A 280 -5.00 -3.44 -3.94
C ARG A 280 -3.80 -3.03 -4.79
N GLY A 281 -3.87 -3.29 -6.10
CA GLY A 281 -2.70 -3.17 -6.99
C GLY A 281 -1.68 -4.28 -6.81
N GLN A 282 -2.04 -5.36 -6.12
CA GLN A 282 -1.23 -6.56 -5.92
C GLN A 282 -2.11 -7.81 -5.93
N THR A 283 -1.62 -8.89 -6.54
CA THR A 283 -2.11 -10.25 -6.35
C THR A 283 -1.32 -10.92 -5.24
N LEU A 284 -2.00 -11.48 -4.25
CA LEU A 284 -1.37 -12.20 -3.14
C LEU A 284 -1.67 -13.69 -3.25
N LYS A 285 -0.62 -14.51 -3.08
CA LYS A 285 -0.75 -15.97 -2.92
C LYS A 285 0.05 -16.43 -1.73
N SER A 286 -0.58 -17.25 -0.89
CA SER A 286 0.02 -17.73 0.36
C SER A 286 -0.01 -19.25 0.45
N PHE A 287 0.97 -19.79 1.16
CA PHE A 287 1.00 -21.19 1.59
C PHE A 287 1.71 -21.30 2.94
N TYR A 288 1.50 -22.42 3.62
CA TYR A 288 2.11 -22.68 4.92
C TYR A 288 3.36 -23.53 4.76
N VAL A 289 4.33 -23.27 5.61
CA VAL A 289 5.61 -24.00 5.67
C VAL A 289 6.08 -24.09 7.13
N THR A 290 6.65 -25.23 7.51
CA THR A 290 7.33 -25.38 8.80
C THR A 290 8.83 -25.25 8.57
N LEU A 291 9.47 -24.29 9.23
CA LEU A 291 10.91 -24.03 9.10
C LEU A 291 11.61 -24.16 10.45
N PRO A 292 12.80 -24.78 10.50
CA PRO A 292 13.68 -24.69 11.67
C PRO A 292 14.27 -23.27 11.77
N GLY A 293 14.83 -22.92 12.94
CA GLY A 293 15.66 -21.72 13.06
C GLY A 293 16.97 -21.89 12.27
N GLY A 294 17.47 -20.80 11.71
CA GLY A 294 18.73 -20.83 10.97
C GLY A 294 18.66 -20.12 9.60
N SER A 295 19.68 -20.40 8.79
CA SER A 295 19.80 -19.83 7.44
C SER A 295 19.00 -20.63 6.42
N HIS A 296 18.24 -19.93 5.60
CA HIS A 296 17.36 -20.48 4.58
C HIS A 296 17.55 -19.76 3.25
N ASN A 297 17.07 -20.40 2.19
CA ASN A 297 16.99 -19.81 0.85
C ASN A 297 15.62 -20.06 0.25
N VAL A 298 14.97 -19.02 -0.26
CA VAL A 298 13.77 -19.15 -1.08
C VAL A 298 14.09 -18.85 -2.53
N THR A 299 13.62 -19.70 -3.44
CA THR A 299 13.73 -19.51 -4.88
C THR A 299 12.36 -19.37 -5.50
N ILE A 300 12.14 -18.26 -6.21
CA ILE A 300 10.92 -17.95 -6.97
C ILE A 300 11.26 -18.06 -8.45
N LYS A 301 10.61 -18.97 -9.18
CA LYS A 301 10.84 -19.19 -10.61
C LYS A 301 9.58 -18.95 -11.41
N ALA A 302 9.66 -18.15 -12.47
CA ALA A 302 8.56 -17.95 -13.40
C ALA A 302 8.31 -19.21 -14.26
N LEU A 303 7.10 -19.71 -14.28
CA LEU A 303 6.67 -20.84 -15.12
C LEU A 303 6.01 -20.36 -16.41
N ASP A 304 5.50 -19.15 -16.43
CA ASP A 304 4.85 -18.52 -17.55
C ASP A 304 5.45 -17.13 -17.82
N ASP A 305 5.09 -16.54 -18.95
CA ASP A 305 5.47 -15.17 -19.28
C ASP A 305 4.63 -14.15 -18.50
N ASN A 306 5.01 -12.87 -18.55
CA ASN A 306 4.36 -11.74 -17.91
C ASN A 306 4.36 -11.75 -16.39
N VAL A 307 5.15 -12.59 -15.75
CA VAL A 307 5.32 -12.59 -14.29
C VAL A 307 6.07 -11.33 -13.85
N MET A 308 5.48 -10.59 -12.93
CA MET A 308 6.11 -9.45 -12.26
C MET A 308 5.94 -9.58 -10.76
N ILE A 309 7.03 -9.79 -10.05
CA ILE A 309 7.05 -9.94 -8.58
C ILE A 309 7.34 -8.58 -7.94
N ASP A 310 6.61 -8.27 -6.90
CA ASP A 310 6.76 -7.03 -6.14
C ASP A 310 7.47 -7.26 -4.80
N GLN A 311 6.92 -8.14 -3.98
CA GLN A 311 7.40 -8.41 -2.62
C GLN A 311 7.10 -9.85 -2.22
N TRP A 312 7.72 -10.31 -1.13
CA TRP A 312 7.28 -11.50 -0.40
C TRP A 312 7.48 -11.31 1.11
N VAL A 313 6.72 -12.06 1.89
CA VAL A 313 6.80 -12.08 3.34
C VAL A 313 6.66 -13.50 3.86
N LEU A 314 7.44 -13.84 4.86
CA LEU A 314 7.31 -15.02 5.71
C LEU A 314 6.92 -14.54 7.11
N ASP A 315 5.81 -15.03 7.63
CA ASP A 315 5.26 -14.61 8.91
C ASP A 315 4.95 -15.81 9.78
N TYR A 316 5.50 -15.83 10.99
CA TYR A 316 5.24 -16.84 11.99
C TYR A 316 3.91 -16.65 12.74
N ASP A 317 3.28 -15.50 12.62
CA ASP A 317 1.87 -15.33 12.96
C ASP A 317 1.04 -15.63 11.71
N VAL A 318 0.59 -16.87 11.61
CA VAL A 318 -0.06 -17.41 10.41
C VAL A 318 -1.43 -16.79 10.13
N ASP A 319 -2.05 -16.17 11.12
CA ASP A 319 -3.36 -15.53 11.02
C ASP A 319 -3.27 -14.02 10.71
N ARG A 320 -2.06 -13.46 10.76
CA ARG A 320 -1.83 -12.05 10.51
C ARG A 320 -2.06 -11.69 9.04
N GLU A 321 -2.89 -10.71 8.78
CA GLU A 321 -3.15 -10.20 7.43
C GLU A 321 -2.55 -8.81 7.23
N TYR A 322 -2.08 -8.54 6.01
CA TYR A 322 -1.51 -7.25 5.64
C TYR A 322 -2.29 -6.61 4.50
N TYR A 323 -2.57 -5.33 4.63
CA TYR A 323 -2.90 -4.50 3.48
C TYR A 323 -1.62 -3.93 2.83
N VAL A 324 -0.64 -3.57 3.65
CA VAL A 324 0.68 -3.10 3.21
C VAL A 324 1.76 -3.98 3.84
N PHE A 325 2.57 -4.62 3.03
CA PHE A 325 3.65 -5.46 3.54
C PHE A 325 4.63 -4.65 4.40
N PRO A 326 5.18 -5.28 5.45
CA PRO A 326 6.20 -4.66 6.28
C PRO A 326 7.42 -4.25 5.44
N VAL A 327 8.12 -3.23 5.92
CA VAL A 327 9.39 -2.84 5.32
C VAL A 327 10.45 -3.84 5.77
N ALA A 328 11.18 -4.40 4.81
CA ALA A 328 12.35 -5.21 5.10
C ALA A 328 13.44 -4.33 5.75
N LYS A 329 14.11 -4.88 6.76
CA LYS A 329 15.34 -4.33 7.30
C LYS A 329 16.53 -4.85 6.53
#